data_ad59cbfd3372946fdfb528b922a5c9ab
#
_entry.id   ad59cbfd3372946fdfb528b922a5c9ab
#
_cell.length_a   1.000
_cell.length_b   1.000
_cell.length_c   1.000
_cell.angle_alpha   90.00
_cell.angle_beta   90.00
_cell.angle_gamma   90.00
#
_symmetry.space_group_name_H-M   'P 1'
#
loop_
_entity.id
_entity.type
_entity.pdbx_description
1 polymer ?
#
loop_
_entity_poly.entity_id
_entity_poly.type
_entity_poly.pdbx_seq_one_letter_code
_entity_poly.pdbx_strand_id
1 'polypeptide(L)'
;MINKMRIPESTLTREKVLEENKRVHKLEDQFYLDRHPEQTNFYQARILRKTIDRVCFEMSPSEKSILELGCGTGYLYLEFLKRGYEITGVDLSTEMISVLEGRIPRNYRKRSRLVVSDVETFANSDDKKYSAIIVSALLHHLYDFESVIKMYCDRLIPGGVFLIFFEPLKQDINAPIRHSMHKTLAGVDEAFYRRKMMRQRISILEKEYHHADYQRQFGGIDPHRLTDLFTKEGLKILKVEKYCARRFGFSSFLATSVLKTQNTFNLLAKK
;
A
#
# COMPACT_ATOMS: atom_id res chain seq x y z
N MET A 1 -5.02 33.32 17.59
CA MET A 1 -4.30 32.25 18.32
C MET A 1 -5.08 30.95 18.10
N ILE A 2 -4.66 30.14 17.14
CA ILE A 2 -5.29 28.85 16.86
C ILE A 2 -4.69 27.84 17.84
N ASN A 3 -5.52 27.40 18.76
CA ASN A 3 -5.19 26.41 19.76
C ASN A 3 -4.75 25.12 19.03
N LYS A 4 -3.45 24.82 19.01
CA LYS A 4 -2.95 23.52 18.60
C LYS A 4 -3.47 22.50 19.60
N MET A 5 -4.59 21.85 19.28
CA MET A 5 -5.00 20.63 19.97
C MET A 5 -3.82 19.66 19.91
N ARG A 6 -3.16 19.43 21.04
CA ARG A 6 -2.26 18.29 21.19
C ARG A 6 -3.11 17.05 20.93
N ILE A 7 -2.79 16.34 19.85
CA ILE A 7 -3.31 15.00 19.61
C ILE A 7 -2.85 14.18 20.84
N PRO A 8 -3.76 13.51 21.58
CA PRO A 8 -3.35 12.65 22.67
C PRO A 8 -2.36 11.62 22.10
N GLU A 9 -1.24 11.41 22.80
CA GLU A 9 -0.37 10.27 22.52
C GLU A 9 -1.25 9.03 22.46
N SER A 10 -1.21 8.31 21.34
CA SER A 10 -1.99 7.11 21.15
C SER A 10 -1.67 6.13 22.29
N THR A 11 -2.66 5.79 23.09
CA THR A 11 -2.55 4.75 24.14
C THR A 11 -2.47 3.34 23.55
N LEU A 12 -2.41 3.22 22.21
CA LEU A 12 -2.32 1.95 21.51
C LEU A 12 -0.89 1.42 21.56
N THR A 13 -0.73 0.21 22.07
CA THR A 13 0.53 -0.53 21.98
C THR A 13 0.66 -1.19 20.60
N ARG A 14 1.88 -1.61 20.26
CA ARG A 14 2.17 -2.37 19.03
C ARG A 14 1.27 -3.61 18.90
N GLU A 15 1.11 -4.36 19.99
CA GLU A 15 0.28 -5.57 20.04
C GLU A 15 -1.19 -5.26 19.71
N LYS A 16 -1.73 -4.18 20.27
CA LYS A 16 -3.11 -3.75 19.98
C LYS A 16 -3.30 -3.34 18.54
N VAL A 17 -2.33 -2.62 17.95
CA VAL A 17 -2.36 -2.27 16.52
C VAL A 17 -2.35 -3.52 15.65
N LEU A 18 -1.52 -4.50 16.00
CA LEU A 18 -1.42 -5.78 15.29
C LEU A 18 -2.74 -6.59 15.38
N GLU A 19 -3.35 -6.65 16.58
CA GLU A 19 -4.65 -7.31 16.80
C GLU A 19 -5.78 -6.64 15.99
N GLU A 20 -5.83 -5.31 15.99
CA GLU A 20 -6.83 -4.58 15.20
C GLU A 20 -6.66 -4.81 13.70
N ASN A 21 -5.43 -4.85 13.20
CA ASN A 21 -5.17 -5.21 11.80
C ASN A 21 -5.68 -6.62 11.48
N LYS A 22 -5.37 -7.62 12.33
CA LYS A 22 -5.92 -8.99 12.16
C LYS A 22 -7.45 -9.00 12.12
N ARG A 23 -8.08 -8.28 13.08
CA ARG A 23 -9.53 -8.20 13.18
C ARG A 23 -10.17 -7.62 11.92
N VAL A 24 -9.67 -6.48 11.44
CA VAL A 24 -10.25 -5.79 10.29
C VAL A 24 -10.05 -6.58 9.00
N HIS A 25 -8.85 -7.09 8.75
CA HIS A 25 -8.58 -7.87 7.54
C HIS A 25 -9.37 -9.20 7.48
N LYS A 26 -9.72 -9.76 8.63
CA LYS A 26 -10.66 -10.89 8.70
C LYS A 26 -12.07 -10.50 8.24
N LEU A 27 -12.53 -9.26 8.48
CA LEU A 27 -13.83 -8.77 8.03
C LEU A 27 -13.88 -8.42 6.54
N GLU A 28 -12.72 -8.15 5.94
CA GLU A 28 -12.65 -7.71 4.53
C GLU A 28 -12.91 -8.82 3.52
N ASP A 29 -12.44 -10.01 3.78
CA ASP A 29 -12.67 -11.23 3.02
C ASP A 29 -12.52 -11.07 1.47
N GLN A 30 -13.35 -11.81 0.72
CA GLN A 30 -13.39 -11.79 -0.75
C GLN A 30 -13.85 -10.46 -1.36
N PHE A 31 -14.49 -9.57 -0.58
CA PHE A 31 -14.99 -8.27 -1.05
C PHE A 31 -14.00 -7.13 -0.88
N TYR A 32 -12.76 -7.39 -0.48
CA TYR A 32 -11.73 -6.38 -0.27
C TYR A 32 -11.61 -5.41 -1.47
N LEU A 33 -11.45 -5.92 -2.68
CA LEU A 33 -11.30 -5.07 -3.86
C LEU A 33 -12.60 -4.35 -4.27
N ASP A 34 -13.76 -4.88 -3.91
CA ASP A 34 -15.05 -4.19 -4.14
C ASP A 34 -15.20 -2.99 -3.19
N ARG A 35 -14.71 -3.13 -1.94
CA ARG A 35 -14.71 -2.04 -0.96
C ARG A 35 -13.64 -1.00 -1.25
N HIS A 36 -12.55 -1.36 -1.95
CA HIS A 36 -11.43 -0.50 -2.30
C HIS A 36 -11.29 -0.26 -3.82
N PRO A 37 -12.35 0.28 -4.49
CA PRO A 37 -12.31 0.50 -5.94
C PRO A 37 -11.25 1.54 -6.36
N GLU A 38 -10.77 2.35 -5.44
CA GLU A 38 -9.64 3.27 -5.64
C GLU A 38 -8.34 2.54 -5.99
N GLN A 39 -8.18 1.27 -5.61
CA GLN A 39 -7.03 0.44 -5.99
C GLN A 39 -7.15 -0.13 -7.40
N THR A 40 -8.38 -0.35 -7.91
CA THR A 40 -8.63 -1.13 -9.13
C THR A 40 -9.18 -0.32 -10.30
N ASN A 41 -9.55 0.95 -10.10
CA ASN A 41 -10.09 1.78 -11.17
C ASN A 41 -9.06 2.01 -12.30
N PHE A 42 -9.52 2.43 -13.48
CA PHE A 42 -8.67 2.54 -14.68
C PHE A 42 -7.47 3.50 -14.50
N TYR A 43 -7.63 4.57 -13.70
CA TYR A 43 -6.56 5.53 -13.43
C TYR A 43 -5.45 4.88 -12.60
N GLN A 44 -5.83 4.18 -11.55
CA GLN A 44 -4.91 3.44 -10.69
C GLN A 44 -4.25 2.27 -11.43
N ALA A 45 -5.02 1.54 -12.24
CA ALA A 45 -4.48 0.46 -13.08
C ALA A 45 -3.40 0.94 -14.07
N ARG A 46 -3.54 2.17 -14.59
CA ARG A 46 -2.52 2.81 -15.43
C ARG A 46 -1.25 3.14 -14.64
N ILE A 47 -1.39 3.68 -13.42
CA ILE A 47 -0.26 3.98 -12.53
C ILE A 47 0.45 2.69 -12.16
N LEU A 48 -0.30 1.67 -11.72
CA LEU A 48 0.22 0.34 -11.37
C LEU A 48 1.07 -0.23 -12.49
N ARG A 49 0.53 -0.29 -13.72
CA ARG A 49 1.24 -0.86 -14.88
C ARG A 49 2.56 -0.15 -15.13
N LYS A 50 2.55 1.18 -15.18
CA LYS A 50 3.78 1.99 -15.35
C LYS A 50 4.80 1.76 -14.23
N THR A 51 4.32 1.62 -12.99
CA THR A 51 5.19 1.39 -11.83
C THR A 51 5.82 0.00 -11.92
N ILE A 52 5.04 -1.04 -12.23
CA ILE A 52 5.57 -2.40 -12.40
C ILE A 52 6.58 -2.46 -13.56
N ASP A 53 6.26 -1.87 -14.70
CA ASP A 53 7.17 -1.83 -15.85
C ASP A 53 8.49 -1.13 -15.48
N ARG A 54 8.42 -0.06 -14.66
CA ARG A 54 9.62 0.61 -14.15
C ARG A 54 10.41 -0.26 -13.18
N VAL A 55 9.76 -0.95 -12.25
CA VAL A 55 10.42 -1.90 -11.33
C VAL A 55 11.15 -2.99 -12.15
N CYS A 56 10.45 -3.60 -13.11
CA CYS A 56 11.04 -4.62 -13.97
C CYS A 56 12.25 -4.11 -14.78
N PHE A 57 12.21 -2.86 -15.24
CA PHE A 57 13.32 -2.22 -15.94
C PHE A 57 14.54 -1.99 -15.05
N GLU A 58 14.31 -1.60 -13.79
CA GLU A 58 15.39 -1.30 -12.84
C GLU A 58 16.03 -2.55 -12.23
N MET A 59 15.30 -3.67 -12.20
CA MET A 59 15.82 -4.96 -11.70
C MET A 59 16.84 -5.56 -12.68
N SER A 60 17.81 -6.29 -12.14
CA SER A 60 18.70 -7.10 -12.98
C SER A 60 17.94 -8.19 -13.71
N PRO A 61 18.17 -8.41 -15.03
CA PRO A 61 17.49 -9.46 -15.79
C PRO A 61 17.79 -10.89 -15.29
N SER A 62 18.95 -11.09 -14.67
CA SER A 62 19.38 -12.39 -14.12
C SER A 62 18.71 -12.75 -12.79
N GLU A 63 18.19 -11.75 -12.08
CA GLU A 63 17.63 -11.91 -10.74
C GLU A 63 16.10 -11.72 -10.77
N LYS A 64 15.36 -12.73 -10.35
CA LYS A 64 13.89 -12.76 -10.47
C LYS A 64 13.17 -12.96 -9.15
N SER A 65 13.86 -12.79 -8.02
CA SER A 65 13.26 -13.01 -6.70
C SER A 65 12.66 -11.74 -6.12
N ILE A 66 11.37 -11.76 -5.86
CA ILE A 66 10.60 -10.62 -5.30
C ILE A 66 10.05 -11.03 -3.94
N LEU A 67 10.06 -10.09 -3.00
CA LEU A 67 9.33 -10.16 -1.74
C LEU A 67 8.23 -9.09 -1.73
N GLU A 68 7.00 -9.47 -1.47
CA GLU A 68 5.90 -8.55 -1.23
C GLU A 68 5.42 -8.65 0.21
N LEU A 69 5.50 -7.55 0.93
CA LEU A 69 5.05 -7.41 2.32
C LEU A 69 3.63 -6.83 2.33
N GLY A 70 2.72 -7.49 3.04
CA GLY A 70 1.30 -7.18 3.00
C GLY A 70 0.70 -7.50 1.63
N CYS A 71 0.92 -8.73 1.12
CA CYS A 71 0.49 -9.10 -0.23
C CYS A 71 -1.04 -9.16 -0.41
N GLY A 72 -1.80 -9.20 0.69
CA GLY A 72 -3.26 -9.20 0.69
C GLY A 72 -3.85 -10.22 -0.27
N THR A 73 -4.81 -9.79 -1.08
CA THR A 73 -5.46 -10.63 -2.11
C THR A 73 -4.68 -10.68 -3.44
N GLY A 74 -3.44 -10.16 -3.48
CA GLY A 74 -2.51 -10.34 -4.59
C GLY A 74 -2.57 -9.28 -5.69
N TYR A 75 -2.89 -8.05 -5.36
CA TYR A 75 -3.03 -6.95 -6.32
C TYR A 75 -1.77 -6.70 -7.16
N LEU A 76 -0.59 -6.60 -6.54
CA LEU A 76 0.70 -6.53 -7.23
C LEU A 76 1.29 -7.92 -7.46
N TYR A 77 1.14 -8.82 -6.50
CA TYR A 77 1.66 -10.19 -6.51
C TYR A 77 1.41 -10.90 -7.83
N LEU A 78 0.14 -10.96 -8.25
CA LEU A 78 -0.27 -11.65 -9.47
C LEU A 78 0.31 -11.00 -10.72
N GLU A 79 0.52 -9.70 -10.73
CA GLU A 79 1.09 -8.99 -11.88
C GLU A 79 2.58 -9.32 -12.10
N PHE A 80 3.39 -9.44 -11.02
CA PHE A 80 4.76 -9.89 -11.12
C PHE A 80 4.85 -11.39 -11.45
N LEU A 81 3.99 -12.21 -10.85
CA LEU A 81 3.92 -13.63 -11.12
C LEU A 81 3.62 -13.94 -12.60
N LYS A 82 2.69 -13.21 -13.21
CA LYS A 82 2.38 -13.29 -14.66
C LYS A 82 3.58 -12.93 -15.55
N ARG A 83 4.44 -12.00 -15.10
CA ARG A 83 5.65 -11.57 -15.81
C ARG A 83 6.84 -12.52 -15.65
N GLY A 84 6.65 -13.62 -14.92
CA GLY A 84 7.67 -14.68 -14.81
C GLY A 84 8.59 -14.56 -13.62
N TYR A 85 8.32 -13.67 -12.67
CA TYR A 85 9.10 -13.54 -11.45
C TYR A 85 8.76 -14.64 -10.43
N GLU A 86 9.72 -14.98 -9.59
CA GLU A 86 9.52 -15.76 -8.37
C GLU A 86 9.14 -14.79 -7.27
N ILE A 87 8.02 -15.02 -6.60
CA ILE A 87 7.55 -14.09 -5.60
C ILE A 87 7.19 -14.78 -4.29
N THR A 88 7.70 -14.23 -3.20
CA THR A 88 7.29 -14.54 -1.84
C THR A 88 6.33 -13.46 -1.36
N GLY A 89 5.13 -13.83 -0.97
CA GLY A 89 4.14 -12.92 -0.37
C GLY A 89 3.99 -13.21 1.11
N VAL A 90 4.04 -12.17 1.92
CA VAL A 90 3.82 -12.23 3.36
C VAL A 90 2.60 -11.42 3.71
N ASP A 91 1.67 -11.99 4.45
CA ASP A 91 0.50 -11.27 4.97
C ASP A 91 0.13 -11.79 6.35
N LEU A 92 -0.39 -10.90 7.18
CA LEU A 92 -0.83 -11.21 8.53
C LEU A 92 -2.10 -12.04 8.57
N SER A 93 -2.97 -11.91 7.54
CA SER A 93 -4.29 -12.51 7.45
C SER A 93 -4.26 -13.84 6.68
N THR A 94 -4.65 -14.90 7.38
CA THR A 94 -4.86 -16.23 6.78
C THR A 94 -5.93 -16.17 5.69
N GLU A 95 -6.96 -15.35 5.88
CA GLU A 95 -8.07 -15.18 4.95
C GLU A 95 -7.59 -14.55 3.63
N MET A 96 -6.78 -13.50 3.71
CA MET A 96 -6.20 -12.83 2.54
C MET A 96 -5.29 -13.80 1.76
N ILE A 97 -4.43 -14.52 2.45
CA ILE A 97 -3.56 -15.55 1.85
C ILE A 97 -4.40 -16.63 1.16
N SER A 98 -5.46 -17.11 1.78
CA SER A 98 -6.36 -18.12 1.19
C SER A 98 -7.03 -17.62 -0.09
N VAL A 99 -7.50 -16.37 -0.10
CA VAL A 99 -8.07 -15.74 -1.31
C VAL A 99 -7.01 -15.63 -2.41
N LEU A 100 -5.79 -15.20 -2.08
CA LEU A 100 -4.70 -15.10 -3.03
C LEU A 100 -4.33 -16.47 -3.59
N GLU A 101 -4.17 -17.48 -2.75
CA GLU A 101 -3.83 -18.84 -3.16
C GLU A 101 -4.85 -19.41 -4.18
N GLY A 102 -6.14 -19.16 -3.95
CA GLY A 102 -7.20 -19.53 -4.88
C GLY A 102 -7.14 -18.83 -6.24
N ARG A 103 -6.52 -17.63 -6.30
CA ARG A 103 -6.34 -16.84 -7.53
C ARG A 103 -5.10 -17.22 -8.32
N ILE A 104 -4.13 -17.94 -7.74
CA ILE A 104 -2.89 -18.32 -8.42
C ILE A 104 -3.13 -19.48 -9.39
N PRO A 105 -2.94 -19.29 -10.71
CA PRO A 105 -3.07 -20.36 -11.69
C PRO A 105 -2.09 -21.49 -11.41
N ARG A 106 -2.50 -22.74 -11.68
CA ARG A 106 -1.70 -23.94 -11.38
C ARG A 106 -0.27 -23.89 -11.95
N ASN A 107 -0.12 -23.37 -13.15
CA ASN A 107 1.19 -23.25 -13.84
C ASN A 107 2.14 -22.22 -13.19
N TYR A 108 1.65 -21.35 -12.30
CA TYR A 108 2.48 -20.35 -11.61
C TYR A 108 2.85 -20.75 -10.18
N ARG A 109 2.21 -21.78 -9.61
CA ARG A 109 2.40 -22.17 -8.21
C ARG A 109 3.85 -22.46 -7.83
N LYS A 110 4.66 -23.01 -8.76
CA LYS A 110 6.10 -23.29 -8.52
C LYS A 110 6.94 -22.02 -8.28
N ARG A 111 6.46 -20.85 -8.72
CA ARG A 111 7.14 -19.56 -8.57
C ARG A 111 6.51 -18.69 -7.47
N SER A 112 5.59 -19.26 -6.72
CA SER A 112 4.80 -18.58 -5.70
C SER A 112 5.04 -19.21 -4.34
N ARG A 113 5.45 -18.41 -3.35
CA ARG A 113 5.52 -18.78 -1.94
C ARG A 113 4.66 -17.82 -1.14
N LEU A 114 3.71 -18.34 -0.39
CA LEU A 114 2.83 -17.55 0.49
C LEU A 114 3.14 -17.89 1.94
N VAL A 115 3.21 -16.88 2.79
CA VAL A 115 3.55 -16.99 4.21
C VAL A 115 2.56 -16.18 5.03
N VAL A 116 1.90 -16.82 5.98
CA VAL A 116 1.08 -16.13 6.99
C VAL A 116 2.00 -15.73 8.14
N SER A 117 2.31 -14.43 8.23
CA SER A 117 3.16 -13.88 9.30
C SER A 117 2.99 -12.38 9.38
N ASP A 118 3.25 -11.79 10.55
CA ASP A 118 3.57 -10.37 10.60
C ASP A 118 4.96 -10.12 9.99
N VAL A 119 5.17 -8.90 9.47
CA VAL A 119 6.38 -8.57 8.70
C VAL A 119 7.65 -8.56 9.54
N GLU A 120 7.58 -8.27 10.82
CA GLU A 120 8.75 -8.24 11.70
C GLU A 120 9.17 -9.67 12.08
N THR A 121 8.21 -10.55 12.40
CA THR A 121 8.47 -11.97 12.66
C THR A 121 9.05 -12.64 11.43
N PHE A 122 8.53 -12.35 10.23
CA PHE A 122 9.07 -12.87 8.99
C PHE A 122 10.50 -12.39 8.75
N ALA A 123 10.81 -11.11 8.98
CA ALA A 123 12.17 -10.59 8.84
C ALA A 123 13.18 -11.35 9.71
N ASN A 124 12.79 -11.80 10.90
CA ASN A 124 13.67 -12.56 11.81
C ASN A 124 13.84 -14.03 11.42
N SER A 125 12.95 -14.58 10.60
CA SER A 125 12.93 -15.98 10.21
C SER A 125 13.42 -16.26 8.79
N ASP A 126 13.57 -15.24 7.95
CA ASP A 126 13.93 -15.37 6.54
C ASP A 126 15.24 -14.65 6.23
N ASP A 127 16.29 -15.41 5.86
CA ASP A 127 17.61 -14.85 5.52
C ASP A 127 17.82 -14.59 4.04
N LYS A 128 16.82 -14.89 3.22
CA LYS A 128 16.89 -14.72 1.78
C LYS A 128 17.10 -13.25 1.38
N LYS A 129 17.89 -13.03 0.33
CA LYS A 129 18.03 -11.75 -0.35
C LYS A 129 17.11 -11.70 -1.56
N TYR A 130 16.65 -10.51 -1.90
CA TYR A 130 15.66 -10.28 -2.95
C TYR A 130 16.14 -9.24 -3.94
N SER A 131 15.77 -9.40 -5.19
CA SER A 131 16.02 -8.42 -6.25
C SER A 131 15.01 -7.26 -6.23
N ALA A 132 13.83 -7.50 -5.66
CA ALA A 132 12.89 -6.42 -5.33
C ALA A 132 12.18 -6.71 -4.00
N ILE A 133 11.93 -5.65 -3.25
CA ILE A 133 11.05 -5.65 -2.09
C ILE A 133 9.92 -4.66 -2.35
N ILE A 134 8.70 -5.12 -2.16
CA ILE A 134 7.48 -4.38 -2.48
C ILE A 134 6.63 -4.26 -1.22
N VAL A 135 6.20 -3.06 -0.94
CA VAL A 135 5.26 -2.73 0.13
C VAL A 135 4.12 -1.94 -0.48
N SER A 136 2.91 -2.45 -0.40
CA SER A 136 1.75 -1.80 -0.99
C SER A 136 0.63 -1.64 0.02
N ALA A 137 0.21 -0.38 0.27
CA ALA A 137 -0.87 -0.06 1.20
C ALA A 137 -0.72 -0.77 2.56
N LEU A 138 0.51 -0.82 3.09
CA LEU A 138 0.85 -1.52 4.33
C LEU A 138 1.42 -0.60 5.39
N LEU A 139 2.29 0.37 5.02
CA LEU A 139 3.04 1.15 6.01
C LEU A 139 2.14 1.90 6.97
N HIS A 140 0.97 2.34 6.50
CA HIS A 140 0.02 3.08 7.33
C HIS A 140 -0.68 2.21 8.38
N HIS A 141 -0.58 0.89 8.29
CA HIS A 141 -1.03 -0.06 9.31
C HIS A 141 0.03 -0.37 10.38
N LEU A 142 1.30 -0.08 10.11
CA LEU A 142 2.40 -0.45 11.00
C LEU A 142 2.56 0.55 12.14
N TYR A 143 2.87 0.03 13.33
CA TYR A 143 3.19 0.84 14.50
C TYR A 143 4.50 1.60 14.29
N ASP A 144 5.56 0.92 13.87
CA ASP A 144 6.89 1.48 13.53
C ASP A 144 7.33 1.02 12.13
N PHE A 145 6.85 1.76 11.11
CA PHE A 145 7.18 1.45 9.71
C PHE A 145 8.65 1.71 9.37
N GLU A 146 9.31 2.63 10.10
CA GLU A 146 10.72 2.96 9.81
C GLU A 146 11.65 1.79 10.19
N SER A 147 11.43 1.19 11.36
CA SER A 147 12.17 0.00 11.77
C SER A 147 11.95 -1.17 10.82
N VAL A 148 10.72 -1.38 10.36
CA VAL A 148 10.41 -2.41 9.35
C VAL A 148 11.15 -2.16 8.05
N ILE A 149 11.14 -0.93 7.51
CA ILE A 149 11.88 -0.61 6.28
C ILE A 149 13.38 -0.88 6.43
N LYS A 150 14.00 -0.49 7.55
CA LYS A 150 15.43 -0.76 7.81
C LYS A 150 15.74 -2.25 7.75
N MET A 151 14.96 -3.09 8.44
CA MET A 151 15.13 -4.55 8.41
C MET A 151 15.17 -5.09 6.98
N TYR A 152 14.32 -4.53 6.11
CA TYR A 152 14.20 -5.02 4.75
C TYR A 152 15.18 -4.38 3.75
N CYS A 153 15.75 -3.20 4.03
CA CYS A 153 16.83 -2.65 3.21
C CYS A 153 18.05 -3.57 3.16
N ASP A 154 18.34 -4.29 4.27
CA ASP A 154 19.41 -5.28 4.31
C ASP A 154 19.11 -6.54 3.49
N ARG A 155 17.83 -6.82 3.22
CA ARG A 155 17.40 -7.98 2.41
C ARG A 155 17.44 -7.74 0.90
N LEU A 156 17.76 -6.53 0.44
CA LEU A 156 18.01 -6.27 -0.98
C LEU A 156 19.41 -6.72 -1.38
N ILE A 157 19.51 -7.34 -2.56
CA ILE A 157 20.79 -7.54 -3.24
C ILE A 157 21.36 -6.19 -3.73
N PRO A 158 22.68 -6.08 -3.98
CA PRO A 158 23.23 -4.93 -4.70
C PRO A 158 22.53 -4.73 -6.06
N GLY A 159 22.08 -3.50 -6.34
CA GLY A 159 21.27 -3.18 -7.53
C GLY A 159 19.80 -3.58 -7.44
N GLY A 160 19.36 -4.14 -6.31
CA GLY A 160 17.95 -4.45 -6.05
C GLY A 160 17.12 -3.18 -5.81
N VAL A 161 15.80 -3.30 -5.97
CA VAL A 161 14.86 -2.16 -5.87
C VAL A 161 13.89 -2.32 -4.71
N PHE A 162 13.57 -1.19 -4.05
CA PHE A 162 12.54 -1.12 -3.04
C PHE A 162 11.39 -0.26 -3.56
N LEU A 163 10.19 -0.83 -3.62
CA LEU A 163 8.97 -0.14 -4.02
C LEU A 163 8.03 0.04 -2.84
N ILE A 164 7.68 1.29 -2.54
CA ILE A 164 6.51 1.64 -1.73
C ILE A 164 5.42 2.09 -2.70
N PHE A 165 4.25 1.48 -2.59
CA PHE A 165 3.14 1.71 -3.52
C PHE A 165 1.84 1.98 -2.79
N PHE A 166 1.08 2.97 -3.25
CA PHE A 166 -0.27 3.26 -2.78
C PHE A 166 -0.36 3.61 -1.28
N GLU A 167 0.59 4.37 -0.75
CA GLU A 167 0.54 4.80 0.64
C GLU A 167 -0.16 6.16 0.80
N PRO A 168 -0.94 6.35 1.88
CA PRO A 168 -1.62 7.61 2.15
C PRO A 168 -0.60 8.71 2.44
N LEU A 169 -0.75 9.82 1.72
CA LEU A 169 0.05 11.03 1.89
C LEU A 169 -0.62 11.94 2.91
N LYS A 170 0.16 12.51 3.82
CA LYS A 170 -0.27 13.63 4.64
C LYS A 170 -0.70 14.78 3.72
N GLN A 171 -2.00 15.06 3.74
CA GLN A 171 -2.57 16.03 2.82
C GLN A 171 -2.42 17.45 3.36
N ASP A 172 -1.87 18.34 2.54
CA ASP A 172 -1.81 19.78 2.80
C ASP A 172 -2.42 20.54 1.60
N ILE A 173 -3.70 20.93 1.71
CA ILE A 173 -4.39 21.71 0.68
C ILE A 173 -4.56 23.12 1.19
N ASN A 174 -3.58 23.98 0.90
CA ASN A 174 -3.54 25.36 1.39
C ASN A 174 -4.45 26.35 0.62
N ALA A 175 -5.20 25.91 -0.41
CA ALA A 175 -6.04 26.75 -1.22
C ALA A 175 -7.54 26.50 -0.92
N PRO A 176 -8.29 27.45 -0.32
CA PRO A 176 -9.68 27.24 0.10
C PRO A 176 -10.62 26.78 -1.04
N ILE A 177 -10.48 27.36 -2.23
CA ILE A 177 -11.30 27.00 -3.40
C ILE A 177 -11.01 25.56 -3.82
N ARG A 178 -9.74 25.15 -3.94
CA ARG A 178 -9.38 23.79 -4.28
C ARG A 178 -9.85 22.79 -3.23
N HIS A 179 -9.77 23.17 -1.96
CA HIS A 179 -10.26 22.36 -0.85
C HIS A 179 -11.78 22.13 -0.94
N SER A 180 -12.57 23.19 -1.24
CA SER A 180 -14.01 23.10 -1.43
C SER A 180 -14.37 22.18 -2.62
N MET A 181 -13.73 22.39 -3.77
CA MET A 181 -13.93 21.55 -4.96
C MET A 181 -13.55 20.09 -4.69
N HIS A 182 -12.44 19.85 -3.98
CA HIS A 182 -12.03 18.51 -3.58
C HIS A 182 -13.07 17.85 -2.67
N LYS A 183 -13.61 18.55 -1.68
CA LYS A 183 -14.68 18.05 -0.81
C LYS A 183 -15.96 17.72 -1.58
N THR A 184 -16.38 18.61 -2.50
CA THR A 184 -17.56 18.36 -3.34
C THR A 184 -17.39 17.09 -4.18
N LEU A 185 -16.22 16.95 -4.85
CA LEU A 185 -15.91 15.77 -5.64
C LEU A 185 -15.87 14.51 -4.75
N ALA A 186 -15.37 14.63 -3.51
CA ALA A 186 -15.36 13.54 -2.53
C ALA A 186 -16.78 13.12 -2.14
N GLY A 187 -17.67 14.08 -1.89
CA GLY A 187 -19.06 13.80 -1.55
C GLY A 187 -19.82 13.08 -2.67
N VAL A 188 -19.55 13.47 -3.93
CA VAL A 188 -20.14 12.81 -5.11
C VAL A 188 -19.65 11.35 -5.20
N ASP A 189 -18.33 11.12 -5.11
CA ASP A 189 -17.76 9.79 -5.14
C ASP A 189 -18.34 8.90 -4.03
N GLU A 190 -18.44 9.44 -2.82
CA GLU A 190 -18.97 8.72 -1.67
C GLU A 190 -20.44 8.32 -1.86
N ALA A 191 -21.26 9.22 -2.39
CA ALA A 191 -22.67 8.94 -2.66
C ALA A 191 -22.85 7.79 -3.69
N PHE A 192 -22.06 7.82 -4.77
CA PHE A 192 -22.08 6.75 -5.77
C PHE A 192 -21.56 5.41 -5.20
N TYR A 193 -20.50 5.46 -4.41
CA TYR A 193 -19.93 4.28 -3.77
C TYR A 193 -20.93 3.62 -2.82
N ARG A 194 -21.54 4.38 -1.91
CA ARG A 194 -22.55 3.86 -0.97
C ARG A 194 -23.73 3.24 -1.69
N ARG A 195 -24.20 3.87 -2.80
CA ARG A 195 -25.26 3.29 -3.63
C ARG A 195 -24.82 1.98 -4.29
N LYS A 196 -23.59 1.87 -4.76
CA LYS A 196 -23.02 0.62 -5.33
C LYS A 196 -22.99 -0.46 -4.27
N MET A 197 -22.42 -0.21 -3.09
CA MET A 197 -22.32 -1.18 -1.98
C MET A 197 -23.69 -1.68 -1.54
N MET A 198 -24.65 -0.77 -1.39
CA MET A 198 -26.03 -1.09 -1.03
C MET A 198 -26.69 -2.03 -2.07
N ARG A 199 -26.52 -1.74 -3.37
CA ARG A 199 -27.05 -2.59 -4.45
C ARG A 199 -26.43 -3.99 -4.46
N GLN A 200 -25.17 -4.10 -4.14
CA GLN A 200 -24.41 -5.36 -4.08
C GLN A 200 -24.58 -6.09 -2.74
N ARG A 201 -25.28 -5.49 -1.77
CA ARG A 201 -25.43 -6.00 -0.39
C ARG A 201 -24.07 -6.22 0.31
N ILE A 202 -23.09 -5.37 0.02
CA ILE A 202 -21.76 -5.39 0.64
C ILE A 202 -21.75 -4.39 1.79
N SER A 203 -21.36 -4.82 2.98
CA SER A 203 -21.21 -3.97 4.15
C SER A 203 -20.03 -3.01 3.99
N ILE A 204 -20.19 -1.77 4.46
CA ILE A 204 -19.13 -0.76 4.48
C ILE A 204 -18.41 -0.84 5.82
N LEU A 205 -17.09 -1.03 5.79
CA LEU A 205 -16.25 -1.27 6.97
C LEU A 205 -15.39 -0.06 7.37
N GLU A 206 -15.60 1.13 6.81
CA GLU A 206 -14.73 2.32 7.04
C GLU A 206 -14.53 2.66 8.52
N LYS A 207 -15.55 2.46 9.36
CA LYS A 207 -15.47 2.73 10.81
C LYS A 207 -14.60 1.72 11.53
N GLU A 208 -14.46 0.53 10.99
CA GLU A 208 -13.69 -0.55 11.59
C GLU A 208 -12.18 -0.31 11.49
N TYR A 209 -11.73 0.52 10.52
CA TYR A 209 -10.32 0.82 10.27
C TYR A 209 -9.69 1.83 11.24
N HIS A 210 -10.46 2.45 12.14
CA HIS A 210 -9.97 3.58 12.93
C HIS A 210 -8.65 3.31 13.67
N HIS A 211 -8.48 2.12 14.24
CA HIS A 211 -7.25 1.73 14.94
C HIS A 211 -6.27 0.95 14.04
N ALA A 212 -6.78 0.26 13.03
CA ALA A 212 -5.96 -0.48 12.07
C ALA A 212 -5.13 0.47 11.18
N ASP A 213 -5.72 1.59 10.72
CA ASP A 213 -5.04 2.64 9.95
C ASP A 213 -4.16 3.54 10.86
N TYR A 214 -3.24 2.93 11.61
CA TYR A 214 -2.52 3.58 12.70
C TYR A 214 -1.85 4.90 12.30
N GLN A 215 -1.11 4.94 11.18
CA GLN A 215 -0.40 6.15 10.74
C GLN A 215 -1.35 7.23 10.21
N ARG A 216 -2.55 6.88 9.77
CA ARG A 216 -3.56 7.87 9.34
C ARG A 216 -4.02 8.78 10.49
N GLN A 217 -3.95 8.31 11.74
CA GLN A 217 -4.24 9.13 12.93
C GLN A 217 -3.25 10.31 13.04
N PHE A 218 -2.04 10.15 12.50
CA PHE A 218 -0.99 11.17 12.45
C PHE A 218 -0.96 11.93 11.11
N GLY A 219 -1.97 11.73 10.26
CA GLY A 219 -2.11 12.41 8.97
C GLY A 219 -1.53 11.63 7.78
N GLY A 220 -1.15 10.37 7.93
CA GLY A 220 -0.55 9.54 6.89
C GLY A 220 0.97 9.52 6.92
N ILE A 221 1.57 9.00 5.87
CA ILE A 221 3.02 8.82 5.74
C ILE A 221 3.63 10.06 5.06
N ASP A 222 4.73 10.58 5.61
CA ASP A 222 5.51 11.64 4.97
C ASP A 222 6.57 11.03 4.04
N PRO A 223 6.48 11.25 2.71
CA PRO A 223 7.48 10.72 1.77
C PRO A 223 8.89 11.27 2.01
N HIS A 224 9.04 12.46 2.60
CA HIS A 224 10.37 13.02 2.89
C HIS A 224 11.08 12.19 3.97
N ARG A 225 10.37 11.79 5.02
CA ARG A 225 10.94 10.88 6.04
C ARG A 225 11.42 9.56 5.42
N LEU A 226 10.67 9.03 4.45
CA LEU A 226 11.05 7.81 3.75
C LEU A 226 12.26 8.01 2.83
N THR A 227 12.32 9.13 2.10
CA THR A 227 13.49 9.42 1.26
C THR A 227 14.76 9.59 2.09
N ASP A 228 14.67 10.25 3.24
CA ASP A 228 15.79 10.41 4.17
C ASP A 228 16.24 9.07 4.75
N LEU A 229 15.26 8.23 5.12
CA LEU A 229 15.52 6.88 5.63
C LEU A 229 16.25 6.03 4.58
N PHE A 230 15.70 5.91 3.36
CA PHE A 230 16.33 5.14 2.29
C PHE A 230 17.73 5.65 1.93
N THR A 231 17.93 6.96 1.94
CA THR A 231 19.25 7.55 1.67
C THR A 231 20.26 7.17 2.78
N LYS A 232 19.84 7.18 4.06
CA LYS A 232 20.67 6.73 5.19
C LYS A 232 21.02 5.24 5.09
N GLU A 233 20.10 4.44 4.60
CA GLU A 233 20.31 2.99 4.35
C GLU A 233 21.05 2.71 3.03
N GLY A 234 21.59 3.74 2.37
CA GLY A 234 22.43 3.62 1.17
C GLY A 234 21.65 3.39 -0.13
N LEU A 235 20.35 3.59 -0.16
CA LEU A 235 19.55 3.47 -1.37
C LEU A 235 19.43 4.83 -2.08
N LYS A 236 19.53 4.79 -3.41
CA LYS A 236 19.28 5.95 -4.29
C LYS A 236 17.79 6.05 -4.59
N ILE A 237 17.19 7.21 -4.34
CA ILE A 237 15.80 7.48 -4.72
C ILE A 237 15.72 7.65 -6.25
N LEU A 238 14.93 6.80 -6.90
CA LEU A 238 14.71 6.86 -8.34
C LEU A 238 13.48 7.70 -8.70
N LYS A 239 12.42 7.60 -7.90
CA LYS A 239 11.15 8.32 -8.16
C LYS A 239 10.31 8.44 -6.89
N VAL A 240 9.72 9.62 -6.71
CA VAL A 240 8.56 9.82 -5.83
C VAL A 240 7.42 10.35 -6.68
N GLU A 241 6.30 9.65 -6.74
CA GLU A 241 5.12 10.01 -7.50
C GLU A 241 3.96 10.27 -6.56
N LYS A 242 3.43 11.50 -6.58
CA LYS A 242 2.30 11.92 -5.75
C LYS A 242 1.07 12.14 -6.62
N TYR A 243 -0.08 11.63 -6.22
CA TYR A 243 -1.33 11.75 -6.96
C TYR A 243 -2.54 11.69 -6.02
N CYS A 244 -3.72 11.87 -6.57
CA CYS A 244 -4.96 11.72 -5.80
C CYS A 244 -5.67 10.42 -6.20
N ALA A 245 -5.63 9.42 -5.34
CA ALA A 245 -6.45 8.23 -5.46
C ALA A 245 -7.86 8.51 -4.97
N ARG A 246 -8.85 8.14 -5.76
CA ARG A 246 -10.27 8.25 -5.45
C ARG A 246 -10.99 6.97 -5.89
N ARG A 247 -12.20 6.77 -5.40
CA ARG A 247 -13.00 5.57 -5.69
C ARG A 247 -13.23 5.35 -7.18
N PHE A 248 -13.32 6.43 -7.98
CA PHE A 248 -13.54 6.36 -9.42
C PHE A 248 -12.35 6.97 -10.19
N GLY A 249 -12.01 6.34 -11.32
CA GLY A 249 -10.83 6.74 -12.09
C GLY A 249 -10.96 8.12 -12.71
N PHE A 250 -12.17 8.53 -13.12
CA PHE A 250 -12.38 9.88 -13.66
C PHE A 250 -12.19 10.95 -12.58
N SER A 251 -12.72 10.75 -11.38
CA SER A 251 -12.51 11.67 -10.27
C SER A 251 -11.06 11.70 -9.79
N SER A 252 -10.33 10.56 -9.84
CA SER A 252 -8.89 10.51 -9.60
C SER A 252 -8.12 11.35 -10.62
N PHE A 253 -8.47 11.23 -11.90
CA PHE A 253 -7.87 12.02 -12.98
C PHE A 253 -8.12 13.52 -12.79
N LEU A 254 -9.36 13.95 -12.55
CA LEU A 254 -9.70 15.35 -12.28
C LEU A 254 -8.97 15.89 -11.05
N ALA A 255 -8.99 15.15 -9.94
CA ALA A 255 -8.34 15.58 -8.70
C ALA A 255 -6.84 15.75 -8.90
N THR A 256 -6.18 14.80 -9.56
CA THR A 256 -4.73 14.87 -9.79
C THR A 256 -4.34 15.91 -10.83
N SER A 257 -4.99 15.87 -12.01
CA SER A 257 -4.52 16.62 -13.19
C SER A 257 -5.04 18.05 -13.22
N VAL A 258 -6.28 18.29 -12.75
CA VAL A 258 -6.96 19.61 -12.78
C VAL A 258 -6.84 20.31 -11.44
N LEU A 259 -7.29 19.65 -10.35
CA LEU A 259 -7.28 20.28 -9.02
C LEU A 259 -5.89 20.28 -8.36
N LYS A 260 -4.93 19.48 -8.91
CA LYS A 260 -3.57 19.32 -8.35
C LYS A 260 -3.57 18.91 -6.87
N THR A 261 -4.57 18.12 -6.47
CA THR A 261 -4.65 17.55 -5.12
C THR A 261 -3.94 16.21 -5.07
N GLN A 262 -3.41 15.86 -3.90
CA GLN A 262 -2.61 14.66 -3.68
C GLN A 262 -3.00 14.05 -2.34
N ASN A 263 -3.29 12.77 -2.29
CA ASN A 263 -3.58 12.04 -1.05
C ASN A 263 -2.87 10.68 -0.98
N THR A 264 -2.11 10.36 -2.01
CA THR A 264 -1.45 9.06 -2.18
C THR A 264 -0.10 9.27 -2.84
N PHE A 265 0.87 8.42 -2.53
CA PHE A 265 2.16 8.43 -3.21
C PHE A 265 2.71 7.03 -3.45
N ASN A 266 3.65 6.96 -4.39
CA ASN A 266 4.53 5.83 -4.64
C ASN A 266 5.97 6.31 -4.52
N LEU A 267 6.87 5.44 -4.04
CA LEU A 267 8.30 5.71 -3.96
C LEU A 267 9.07 4.49 -4.47
N LEU A 268 10.03 4.72 -5.35
CA LEU A 268 10.94 3.70 -5.86
C LEU A 268 12.37 4.10 -5.53
N ALA A 269 13.11 3.20 -4.87
CA ALA A 269 14.51 3.36 -4.53
C ALA A 269 15.32 2.17 -5.02
N LYS A 270 16.65 2.33 -5.17
CA LYS A 270 17.59 1.29 -5.65
C LYS A 270 18.81 1.24 -4.75
N LYS A 271 19.21 0.05 -4.36
CA LYS A 271 20.42 -0.23 -3.57
C LYS A 271 21.68 -0.20 -4.41
#